data_80eaee77eac64533f5e8a86a83f453c5
#
_entry.id   80eaee77eac64533f5e8a86a83f453c5
#
_cell.length_a   1.000
_cell.length_b   1.000
_cell.length_c   1.000
_cell.angle_alpha   90.00
_cell.angle_beta   90.00
_cell.angle_gamma   90.00
#
_symmetry.space_group_name_H-M   'P 1'
#
loop_
_entity.id
_entity.type
_entity.pdbx_description
1 polymer ?
#
loop_
_entity_poly.entity_id
_entity_poly.type
_entity_poly.pdbx_seq_one_letter_code
_entity_poly.pdbx_strand_id
1 'polypeptide(L)'
;MGASESETAEKASVLLQAEGLGKTFGANRVLHDVSFSVRRGEVLGILGPNGAGKTTLFNLVSGDIRPNSGTIRFDGDLLGGEPPFRRAQMGIGRTYQIPLPYGGMTTFENLLVSASFAGKKSEGAVYDYCASVLDKCELGGKANKMADSLTLLDRKRLELARALAARPKLLLLDEIAGGLTDDEGKDLVELVRKIRDTGVTIVWIEHVLHALMAVAERVMVLDFGEK
;
A
#
# COMPACT_ATOMS: atom_id res chain seq x y z
N MET A 1 29.83 -23.78 -3.53
CA MET A 1 29.56 -22.95 -2.35
C MET A 1 28.91 -21.60 -2.70
N GLY A 2 29.17 -20.96 -3.84
CA GLY A 2 28.62 -19.64 -4.17
C GLY A 2 27.13 -19.54 -4.53
N ALA A 3 26.49 -20.60 -5.03
CA ALA A 3 25.06 -20.58 -5.41
C ALA A 3 24.09 -20.58 -4.20
N SER A 4 24.49 -21.19 -3.08
CA SER A 4 23.64 -21.26 -1.88
C SER A 4 23.62 -19.93 -1.09
N GLU A 5 24.72 -19.18 -1.10
CA GLU A 5 24.81 -17.89 -0.41
C GLU A 5 24.07 -16.79 -1.18
N SER A 6 24.12 -16.80 -2.51
CA SER A 6 23.35 -15.86 -3.36
C SER A 6 21.84 -16.10 -3.26
N GLU A 7 21.41 -17.35 -3.24
CA GLU A 7 19.99 -17.73 -3.11
C GLU A 7 19.45 -17.39 -1.71
N THR A 8 20.27 -17.54 -0.66
CA THR A 8 19.92 -17.17 0.70
C THR A 8 19.85 -15.65 0.87
N ALA A 9 20.78 -14.89 0.27
CA ALA A 9 20.77 -13.43 0.29
C ALA A 9 19.59 -12.86 -0.53
N GLU A 10 19.23 -13.49 -1.65
CA GLU A 10 18.07 -13.10 -2.45
C GLU A 10 16.76 -13.37 -1.72
N LYS A 11 16.62 -14.51 -1.03
CA LYS A 11 15.47 -14.81 -0.15
C LYS A 11 15.38 -13.85 1.04
N ALA A 12 16.51 -13.44 1.61
CA ALA A 12 16.52 -12.46 2.70
C ALA A 12 16.11 -11.05 2.25
N SER A 13 16.21 -10.74 0.96
CA SER A 13 15.77 -9.46 0.40
C SER A 13 14.27 -9.39 0.08
N VAL A 14 13.57 -10.52 -0.04
CA VAL A 14 12.14 -10.56 -0.35
C VAL A 14 11.32 -10.18 0.89
N LEU A 15 10.46 -9.18 0.75
CA LEU A 15 9.54 -8.75 1.79
C LEU A 15 8.16 -9.40 1.65
N LEU A 16 7.64 -9.48 0.42
CA LEU A 16 6.35 -10.11 0.12
C LEU A 16 6.56 -11.20 -0.94
N GLN A 17 6.01 -12.38 -0.72
CA GLN A 17 6.00 -13.47 -1.66
C GLN A 17 4.60 -14.06 -1.75
N ALA A 18 4.06 -14.15 -2.96
CA ALA A 18 2.78 -14.77 -3.27
C ALA A 18 3.03 -15.92 -4.23
N GLU A 19 2.46 -17.09 -3.95
CA GLU A 19 2.65 -18.31 -4.75
C GLU A 19 1.30 -18.96 -5.00
N GLY A 20 0.98 -19.17 -6.29
CA GLY A 20 -0.18 -19.93 -6.71
C GLY A 20 -1.52 -19.34 -6.31
N LEU A 21 -1.63 -18.00 -6.17
CA LEU A 21 -2.84 -17.36 -5.66
C LEU A 21 -4.02 -17.56 -6.59
N GLY A 22 -5.04 -18.23 -6.09
CA GLY A 22 -6.34 -18.38 -6.75
C GLY A 22 -7.46 -17.79 -5.92
N LYS A 23 -8.39 -17.09 -6.57
CA LYS A 23 -9.60 -16.55 -5.93
C LYS A 23 -10.82 -16.70 -6.81
N THR A 24 -11.89 -17.26 -6.22
CA THR A 24 -13.18 -17.47 -6.86
C THR A 24 -14.27 -16.81 -6.00
N PHE A 25 -15.23 -16.14 -6.64
CA PHE A 25 -16.45 -15.61 -6.03
C PHE A 25 -17.66 -16.25 -6.71
N GLY A 26 -18.35 -17.16 -6.01
CA GLY A 26 -19.39 -17.99 -6.62
C GLY A 26 -18.82 -18.82 -7.78
N ALA A 27 -19.35 -18.64 -8.98
CA ALA A 27 -18.86 -19.31 -10.18
C ALA A 27 -17.73 -18.52 -10.91
N ASN A 28 -17.46 -17.27 -10.51
CA ASN A 28 -16.48 -16.43 -11.19
C ASN A 28 -15.10 -16.59 -10.56
N ARG A 29 -14.15 -17.16 -11.30
CA ARG A 29 -12.74 -17.23 -10.91
C ARG A 29 -12.04 -15.94 -11.35
N VAL A 30 -11.55 -15.17 -10.39
CA VAL A 30 -10.99 -13.83 -10.59
C VAL A 30 -9.46 -13.84 -10.61
N LEU A 31 -8.83 -14.77 -9.89
CA LEU A 31 -7.37 -14.96 -9.93
C LEU A 31 -7.04 -16.43 -10.25
N HIS A 32 -6.08 -16.63 -11.15
CA HIS A 32 -5.70 -17.91 -11.69
C HIS A 32 -4.19 -18.13 -11.49
N ASP A 33 -3.81 -18.78 -10.39
CA ASP A 33 -2.43 -19.20 -10.12
C ASP A 33 -1.39 -18.07 -10.16
N VAL A 34 -1.73 -16.90 -9.59
CA VAL A 34 -0.88 -15.72 -9.62
C VAL A 34 0.28 -15.85 -8.63
N SER A 35 1.51 -15.74 -9.15
CA SER A 35 2.73 -15.81 -8.34
C SER A 35 3.61 -14.58 -8.59
N PHE A 36 4.06 -13.92 -7.52
CA PHE A 36 4.99 -12.79 -7.59
C PHE A 36 5.72 -12.59 -6.27
N SER A 37 6.78 -11.80 -6.31
CA SER A 37 7.53 -11.37 -5.13
C SER A 37 7.85 -9.88 -5.19
N VAL A 38 8.06 -9.27 -4.02
CA VAL A 38 8.46 -7.87 -3.86
C VAL A 38 9.67 -7.82 -2.93
N ARG A 39 10.75 -7.17 -3.35
CA ARG A 39 11.96 -6.99 -2.56
C ARG A 39 11.80 -5.83 -1.58
N ARG A 40 12.57 -5.83 -0.52
CA ARG A 40 12.61 -4.70 0.42
C ARG A 40 13.09 -3.43 -0.28
N GLY A 41 12.37 -2.33 -0.09
CA GLY A 41 12.64 -1.04 -0.71
C GLY A 41 12.26 -0.94 -2.18
N GLU A 42 11.78 -2.03 -2.81
CA GLU A 42 11.34 -2.04 -4.21
C GLU A 42 9.99 -1.33 -4.38
N VAL A 43 9.80 -0.67 -5.51
CA VAL A 43 8.50 -0.25 -6.02
C VAL A 43 8.06 -1.17 -7.15
N LEU A 44 7.10 -2.05 -6.86
CA LEU A 44 6.45 -2.90 -7.86
C LEU A 44 5.16 -2.23 -8.34
N GLY A 45 5.11 -1.90 -9.62
CA GLY A 45 3.89 -1.47 -10.30
C GLY A 45 3.02 -2.65 -10.73
N ILE A 46 1.69 -2.52 -10.61
CA ILE A 46 0.72 -3.48 -11.15
C ILE A 46 -0.18 -2.77 -12.14
N LEU A 47 -0.13 -3.20 -13.40
CA LEU A 47 -0.99 -2.74 -14.49
C LEU A 47 -2.01 -3.81 -14.86
N GLY A 48 -3.09 -3.38 -15.46
CA GLY A 48 -4.11 -4.27 -16.03
C GLY A 48 -5.45 -3.54 -16.21
N PRO A 49 -6.32 -4.07 -17.08
CA PRO A 49 -7.64 -3.50 -17.31
C PRO A 49 -8.54 -3.58 -16.05
N ASN A 50 -9.67 -2.88 -16.09
CA ASN A 50 -10.69 -3.04 -15.07
C ASN A 50 -11.21 -4.47 -15.08
N GLY A 51 -11.38 -5.05 -13.89
CA GLY A 51 -11.78 -6.46 -13.74
C GLY A 51 -10.63 -7.47 -13.85
N ALA A 52 -9.38 -7.06 -14.09
CA ALA A 52 -8.23 -7.97 -14.15
C ALA A 52 -7.88 -8.67 -12.82
N GLY A 53 -8.49 -8.27 -11.69
CA GLY A 53 -8.22 -8.88 -10.39
C GLY A 53 -7.26 -8.08 -9.49
N LYS A 54 -6.82 -6.88 -9.89
CA LYS A 54 -5.86 -6.05 -9.15
C LYS A 54 -6.28 -5.77 -7.70
N THR A 55 -7.49 -5.23 -7.50
CA THR A 55 -8.02 -4.95 -6.17
C THR A 55 -8.26 -6.23 -5.38
N THR A 56 -8.64 -7.34 -6.05
CA THR A 56 -8.75 -8.66 -5.42
C THR A 56 -7.39 -9.11 -4.89
N LEU A 57 -6.32 -8.92 -5.65
CA LEU A 57 -4.96 -9.23 -5.22
C LEU A 57 -4.57 -8.41 -3.98
N PHE A 58 -4.87 -7.12 -3.96
CA PHE A 58 -4.64 -6.27 -2.79
C PHE A 58 -5.45 -6.73 -1.58
N ASN A 59 -6.72 -7.09 -1.76
CA ASN A 59 -7.58 -7.61 -0.69
C ASN A 59 -7.04 -8.92 -0.10
N LEU A 60 -6.39 -9.76 -0.91
CA LEU A 60 -5.71 -10.97 -0.41
C LEU A 60 -4.48 -10.61 0.43
N VAL A 61 -3.66 -9.65 -0.01
CA VAL A 61 -2.45 -9.23 0.71
C VAL A 61 -2.80 -8.46 1.99
N SER A 62 -3.80 -7.59 1.97
CA SER A 62 -4.24 -6.82 3.15
C SER A 62 -5.07 -7.63 4.15
N GLY A 63 -5.57 -8.82 3.74
CA GLY A 63 -6.35 -9.70 4.61
C GLY A 63 -7.83 -9.42 4.66
N ASP A 64 -8.35 -8.55 3.79
CA ASP A 64 -9.80 -8.30 3.67
C ASP A 64 -10.54 -9.54 3.18
N ILE A 65 -9.88 -10.37 2.38
CA ILE A 65 -10.39 -11.66 1.90
C ILE A 65 -9.30 -12.74 2.00
N ARG A 66 -9.71 -14.01 1.96
CA ARG A 66 -8.80 -15.17 1.95
C ARG A 66 -8.69 -15.75 0.55
N PRO A 67 -7.50 -16.26 0.14
CA PRO A 67 -7.35 -17.00 -1.10
C PRO A 67 -8.10 -18.34 -1.04
N ASN A 68 -8.50 -18.87 -2.19
CA ASN A 68 -9.01 -20.24 -2.31
C ASN A 68 -7.85 -21.23 -2.49
N SER A 69 -6.74 -20.81 -3.09
CA SER A 69 -5.51 -21.57 -3.25
C SER A 69 -4.30 -20.67 -3.19
N GLY A 70 -3.12 -21.27 -3.01
CA GLY A 70 -1.86 -20.56 -2.91
C GLY A 70 -1.55 -20.04 -1.52
N THR A 71 -0.41 -19.38 -1.39
CA THR A 71 0.11 -18.87 -0.12
C THR A 71 0.67 -17.47 -0.28
N ILE A 72 0.65 -16.70 0.82
CA ILE A 72 1.29 -15.39 0.92
C ILE A 72 2.26 -15.43 2.09
N ARG A 73 3.50 -15.02 1.87
CA ARG A 73 4.49 -14.79 2.94
C ARG A 73 4.82 -13.31 3.00
N PHE A 74 4.94 -12.79 4.22
CA PHE A 74 5.33 -11.43 4.48
C PHE A 74 6.41 -11.40 5.55
N ASP A 75 7.54 -10.78 5.26
CA ASP A 75 8.70 -10.69 6.17
C ASP A 75 9.20 -12.07 6.63
N GLY A 76 9.09 -13.10 5.79
CA GLY A 76 9.42 -14.49 6.07
C GLY A 76 8.28 -15.32 6.66
N ASP A 77 7.27 -14.69 7.28
CA ASP A 77 6.16 -15.38 7.92
C ASP A 77 5.04 -15.71 6.94
N LEU A 78 4.44 -16.89 7.07
CA LEU A 78 3.25 -17.27 6.30
C LEU A 78 2.05 -16.47 6.81
N LEU A 79 1.40 -15.72 5.92
CA LEU A 79 0.12 -15.07 6.22
C LEU A 79 -1.00 -16.09 6.12
N GLY A 80 -1.65 -16.36 7.25
CA GLY A 80 -2.80 -17.25 7.33
C GLY A 80 -4.14 -16.50 7.28
N GLY A 81 -4.92 -16.65 8.33
CA GLY A 81 -6.22 -16.01 8.47
C GLY A 81 -6.22 -14.68 9.22
N GLU A 82 -5.09 -14.01 9.35
CA GLU A 82 -4.98 -12.74 10.07
C GLU A 82 -5.89 -11.69 9.42
N PRO A 83 -6.74 -11.03 10.24
CA PRO A 83 -7.60 -9.94 9.75
C PRO A 83 -6.76 -8.70 9.41
N PRO A 84 -7.31 -7.72 8.63
CA PRO A 84 -6.59 -6.54 8.17
C PRO A 84 -5.86 -5.77 9.27
N PHE A 85 -6.50 -5.61 10.43
CA PHE A 85 -5.86 -4.88 11.54
C PHE A 85 -4.59 -5.57 12.07
N ARG A 86 -4.53 -6.90 12.04
CA ARG A 86 -3.32 -7.63 12.43
C ARG A 86 -2.23 -7.46 11.38
N ARG A 87 -2.58 -7.52 10.10
CA ARG A 87 -1.62 -7.29 9.00
C ARG A 87 -1.09 -5.85 9.01
N ALA A 88 -1.92 -4.87 9.36
CA ALA A 88 -1.46 -3.51 9.62
C ALA A 88 -0.43 -3.45 10.76
N GLN A 89 -0.65 -4.17 11.87
CA GLN A 89 0.31 -4.28 12.98
C GLN A 89 1.60 -5.03 12.61
N MET A 90 1.56 -5.91 11.60
CA MET A 90 2.75 -6.58 11.05
C MET A 90 3.55 -5.64 10.12
N GLY A 91 2.95 -4.55 9.66
CA GLY A 91 3.59 -3.53 8.82
C GLY A 91 3.08 -3.50 7.38
N ILE A 92 1.86 -3.97 7.10
CA ILE A 92 1.21 -3.82 5.79
C ILE A 92 0.26 -2.62 5.86
N GLY A 93 0.65 -1.49 5.27
CA GLY A 93 -0.19 -0.31 5.09
C GLY A 93 -0.94 -0.37 3.77
N ARG A 94 -2.14 0.22 3.71
CA ARG A 94 -2.93 0.29 2.48
C ARG A 94 -3.63 1.63 2.36
N THR A 95 -3.67 2.17 1.14
CA THR A 95 -4.62 3.21 0.72
C THR A 95 -5.78 2.59 -0.04
N TYR A 96 -6.89 3.32 -0.12
CA TYR A 96 -8.05 2.90 -0.90
C TYR A 96 -8.28 3.87 -2.06
N GLN A 97 -8.81 3.36 -3.16
CA GLN A 97 -9.12 4.15 -4.36
C GLN A 97 -9.98 5.39 -4.03
N ILE A 98 -11.01 5.21 -3.19
CA ILE A 98 -11.82 6.30 -2.66
C ILE A 98 -11.34 6.63 -1.26
N PRO A 99 -10.79 7.84 -1.02
CA PRO A 99 -10.37 8.23 0.32
C PRO A 99 -11.56 8.29 1.29
N LEU A 100 -11.43 7.61 2.41
CA LEU A 100 -12.44 7.58 3.49
C LEU A 100 -11.82 8.08 4.80
N PRO A 101 -11.59 9.38 4.96
CA PRO A 101 -11.11 9.93 6.20
C PRO A 101 -12.18 9.88 7.28
N TYR A 102 -11.77 9.94 8.55
CA TYR A 102 -12.68 10.15 9.67
C TYR A 102 -13.15 11.61 9.65
N GLY A 103 -14.32 11.89 9.10
CA GLY A 103 -14.81 13.23 8.78
C GLY A 103 -14.95 14.14 9.99
N GLY A 104 -15.44 13.60 11.11
CA GLY A 104 -15.56 14.32 12.38
C GLY A 104 -14.25 14.59 13.12
N MET A 105 -13.09 14.34 12.49
CA MET A 105 -11.75 14.52 13.06
C MET A 105 -10.92 15.48 12.21
N THR A 106 -9.97 16.15 12.84
CA THR A 106 -8.95 16.94 12.14
C THR A 106 -8.03 16.06 11.31
N THR A 107 -7.30 16.66 10.40
CA THR A 107 -6.24 16.00 9.60
C THR A 107 -5.21 15.32 10.51
N PHE A 108 -4.80 15.99 11.60
CA PHE A 108 -3.84 15.43 12.56
C PHE A 108 -4.41 14.24 13.34
N GLU A 109 -5.64 14.34 13.85
CA GLU A 109 -6.30 13.26 14.59
C GLU A 109 -6.48 12.00 13.75
N ASN A 110 -6.75 12.16 12.45
CA ASN A 110 -6.81 11.04 11.52
C ASN A 110 -5.50 10.22 11.49
N LEU A 111 -4.34 10.89 11.53
CA LEU A 111 -3.05 10.22 11.60
C LEU A 111 -2.82 9.58 12.95
N LEU A 112 -3.18 10.30 14.03
CA LEU A 112 -2.97 9.87 15.40
C LEU A 112 -3.68 8.51 15.66
N VAL A 113 -4.92 8.35 15.17
CA VAL A 113 -5.63 7.06 15.23
C VAL A 113 -4.79 5.94 14.60
N SER A 114 -4.30 6.13 13.38
CA SER A 114 -3.53 5.11 12.66
C SER A 114 -2.20 4.80 13.36
N ALA A 115 -1.49 5.83 13.82
CA ALA A 115 -0.19 5.69 14.47
C ALA A 115 -0.29 5.00 15.83
N SER A 116 -1.30 5.34 16.63
CA SER A 116 -1.52 4.74 17.96
C SER A 116 -1.93 3.29 17.85
N PHE A 117 -2.84 2.96 16.93
CA PHE A 117 -3.37 1.61 16.76
C PHE A 117 -2.34 0.64 16.19
N ALA A 118 -1.70 0.97 15.08
CA ALA A 118 -0.74 0.10 14.41
C ALA A 118 0.62 0.10 15.12
N GLY A 119 1.05 1.26 15.64
CA GLY A 119 2.35 1.43 16.28
C GLY A 119 2.47 0.88 17.70
N LYS A 120 1.39 0.42 18.34
CA LYS A 120 1.35 -0.05 19.73
C LYS A 120 2.03 0.91 20.73
N LYS A 121 2.01 2.22 20.45
CA LYS A 121 2.63 3.26 21.27
C LYS A 121 1.57 4.15 21.89
N SER A 122 1.94 4.79 23.04
CA SER A 122 1.08 5.80 23.63
C SER A 122 0.89 6.99 22.67
N GLU A 123 -0.23 7.65 22.77
CA GLU A 123 -0.59 8.82 21.97
C GLU A 123 0.51 9.87 21.95
N GLY A 124 1.00 10.30 23.13
CA GLY A 124 2.09 11.29 23.24
C GLY A 124 3.38 10.89 22.53
N ALA A 125 3.71 9.58 22.47
CA ALA A 125 4.92 9.11 21.79
C ALA A 125 4.83 9.14 20.26
N VAL A 126 3.65 9.42 19.71
CA VAL A 126 3.44 9.44 18.26
C VAL A 126 3.16 10.85 17.71
N TYR A 127 2.98 11.86 18.58
CA TYR A 127 2.65 13.23 18.15
C TYR A 127 3.69 13.82 17.18
N ASP A 128 4.97 13.86 17.59
CA ASP A 128 6.05 14.39 16.74
C ASP A 128 6.18 13.62 15.42
N TYR A 129 5.99 12.32 15.51
CA TYR A 129 6.02 11.48 14.30
C TYR A 129 4.85 11.80 13.36
N CYS A 130 3.62 11.94 13.88
CA CYS A 130 2.46 12.31 13.06
C CYS A 130 2.67 13.69 12.43
N ALA A 131 3.19 14.68 13.16
CA ALA A 131 3.52 15.98 12.61
C ALA A 131 4.52 15.86 11.44
N SER A 132 5.60 15.07 11.61
CA SER A 132 6.58 14.84 10.55
C SER A 132 6.00 14.14 9.31
N VAL A 133 5.04 13.24 9.51
CA VAL A 133 4.34 12.57 8.39
C VAL A 133 3.42 13.55 7.66
N LEU A 134 2.72 14.44 8.38
CA LEU A 134 1.91 15.50 7.76
C LEU A 134 2.77 16.42 6.90
N ASP A 135 3.93 16.84 7.39
CA ASP A 135 4.85 17.69 6.63
C ASP A 135 5.35 16.97 5.38
N LYS A 136 5.74 15.70 5.50
CA LYS A 136 6.13 14.87 4.34
C LYS A 136 5.03 14.75 3.30
N CYS A 137 3.77 14.67 3.72
CA CYS A 137 2.60 14.58 2.86
C CYS A 137 2.03 15.96 2.45
N GLU A 138 2.76 17.05 2.72
CA GLU A 138 2.38 18.42 2.36
C GLU A 138 1.04 18.87 2.99
N LEU A 139 0.76 18.33 4.19
CA LEU A 139 -0.44 18.62 4.98
C LEU A 139 -0.17 19.37 6.30
N GLY A 140 1.08 19.71 6.61
CA GLY A 140 1.46 20.36 7.88
C GLY A 140 0.64 21.61 8.16
N GLY A 141 0.50 22.51 7.18
CA GLY A 141 -0.32 23.73 7.32
C GLY A 141 -1.85 23.47 7.42
N LYS A 142 -2.28 22.22 7.29
CA LYS A 142 -3.69 21.78 7.35
C LYS A 142 -3.96 20.84 8.53
N ALA A 143 -3.00 20.69 9.47
CA ALA A 143 -3.10 19.75 10.58
C ALA A 143 -4.41 19.88 11.37
N ASN A 144 -4.84 21.11 11.64
CA ASN A 144 -6.05 21.44 12.42
C ASN A 144 -7.32 21.56 11.55
N LYS A 145 -7.25 21.35 10.23
CA LYS A 145 -8.44 21.34 9.37
C LYS A 145 -9.22 20.05 9.55
N MET A 146 -10.54 20.17 9.56
CA MET A 146 -11.44 19.01 9.53
C MET A 146 -11.25 18.25 8.22
N ALA A 147 -11.14 16.93 8.30
CA ALA A 147 -10.86 16.09 7.14
C ALA A 147 -11.94 16.19 6.04
N ASP A 148 -13.20 16.47 6.42
CA ASP A 148 -14.30 16.71 5.48
C ASP A 148 -14.13 17.96 4.64
N SER A 149 -13.37 18.96 5.12
CA SER A 149 -13.16 20.24 4.43
C SER A 149 -11.98 20.21 3.45
N LEU A 150 -11.27 19.08 3.35
CA LEU A 150 -10.12 18.93 2.47
C LEU A 150 -10.53 18.77 1.00
N THR A 151 -9.70 19.30 0.09
CA THR A 151 -9.83 19.06 -1.36
C THR A 151 -9.59 17.57 -1.68
N LEU A 152 -9.91 17.15 -2.91
CA LEU A 152 -9.67 15.76 -3.31
C LEU A 152 -8.19 15.37 -3.20
N LEU A 153 -7.28 16.23 -3.70
CA LEU A 153 -5.84 16.00 -3.57
C LEU A 153 -5.41 15.87 -2.10
N ASP A 154 -5.88 16.77 -1.25
CA ASP A 154 -5.54 16.74 0.18
C ASP A 154 -6.09 15.49 0.88
N ARG A 155 -7.28 15.01 0.48
CA ARG A 155 -7.84 13.74 1.00
C ARG A 155 -6.99 12.54 0.57
N LYS A 156 -6.48 12.52 -0.66
CA LYS A 156 -5.56 11.48 -1.14
C LYS A 156 -4.21 11.55 -0.42
N ARG A 157 -3.69 12.75 -0.20
CA ARG A 157 -2.50 12.95 0.65
C ARG A 157 -2.75 12.49 2.09
N LEU A 158 -3.94 12.75 2.64
CA LEU A 158 -4.30 12.29 3.99
C LEU A 158 -4.40 10.77 4.07
N GLU A 159 -4.98 10.12 3.06
CA GLU A 159 -5.05 8.65 3.01
C GLU A 159 -3.65 8.03 3.00
N LEU A 160 -2.75 8.60 2.20
CA LEU A 160 -1.35 8.21 2.16
C LEU A 160 -0.64 8.46 3.50
N ALA A 161 -0.87 9.62 4.10
CA ALA A 161 -0.31 9.98 5.40
C ALA A 161 -0.80 9.04 6.53
N ARG A 162 -2.07 8.66 6.53
CA ARG A 162 -2.64 7.67 7.48
C ARG A 162 -1.97 6.31 7.34
N ALA A 163 -1.77 5.84 6.11
CA ALA A 163 -1.07 4.58 5.86
C ALA A 163 0.39 4.64 6.33
N LEU A 164 1.09 5.76 6.10
CA LEU A 164 2.46 5.99 6.57
C LEU A 164 2.56 6.13 8.10
N ALA A 165 1.56 6.74 8.74
CA ALA A 165 1.53 6.91 10.19
C ALA A 165 1.57 5.57 10.93
N ALA A 166 1.08 4.49 10.32
CA ALA A 166 1.19 3.13 10.83
C ALA A 166 2.63 2.54 10.74
N ARG A 167 3.62 3.27 10.20
CA ARG A 167 5.01 2.84 9.98
C ARG A 167 5.09 1.54 9.18
N PRO A 168 4.54 1.48 7.97
CA PRO A 168 4.48 0.26 7.20
C PRO A 168 5.87 -0.16 6.71
N LYS A 169 6.11 -1.47 6.62
CA LYS A 169 7.22 -2.07 5.86
C LYS A 169 6.84 -2.20 4.38
N LEU A 170 5.55 -2.46 4.11
CA LEU A 170 4.94 -2.56 2.80
C LEU A 170 3.76 -1.59 2.71
N LEU A 171 3.73 -0.77 1.68
CA LEU A 171 2.65 0.15 1.38
C LEU A 171 1.95 -0.29 0.09
N LEU A 172 0.65 -0.55 0.18
CA LEU A 172 -0.21 -0.89 -0.95
C LEU A 172 -0.95 0.37 -1.40
N LEU A 173 -0.68 0.85 -2.61
CA LEU A 173 -1.30 2.04 -3.20
C LEU A 173 -2.31 1.62 -4.28
N ASP A 174 -3.60 1.91 -4.08
CA ASP A 174 -4.69 1.49 -4.95
C ASP A 174 -5.26 2.70 -5.71
N GLU A 175 -4.85 2.88 -6.98
CA GLU A 175 -5.33 3.90 -7.93
C GLU A 175 -5.43 5.32 -7.32
N ILE A 176 -4.36 5.74 -6.64
CA ILE A 176 -4.37 6.99 -5.88
C ILE A 176 -4.39 8.24 -6.75
N ALA A 177 -3.95 8.18 -8.03
CA ALA A 177 -3.96 9.32 -8.94
C ALA A 177 -5.34 9.55 -9.60
N GLY A 178 -6.29 8.62 -9.47
CA GLY A 178 -7.60 8.74 -10.11
C GLY A 178 -8.39 9.97 -9.67
N GLY A 179 -9.01 10.67 -10.64
CA GLY A 179 -9.85 11.84 -10.40
C GLY A 179 -9.10 13.15 -10.12
N LEU A 180 -7.77 13.15 -10.18
CA LEU A 180 -6.94 14.34 -10.09
C LEU A 180 -6.72 14.95 -11.47
N THR A 181 -6.43 16.26 -11.51
CA THR A 181 -5.87 16.91 -12.70
C THR A 181 -4.47 16.40 -13.00
N ASP A 182 -3.95 16.64 -14.20
CA ASP A 182 -2.60 16.19 -14.58
C ASP A 182 -1.51 16.76 -13.67
N ASP A 183 -1.64 18.01 -13.23
CA ASP A 183 -0.66 18.64 -12.35
C ASP A 183 -0.78 18.12 -10.91
N GLU A 184 -1.99 17.95 -10.38
CA GLU A 184 -2.20 17.29 -9.08
C GLU A 184 -1.69 15.83 -9.07
N GLY A 185 -1.84 15.13 -10.22
CA GLY A 185 -1.31 13.79 -10.42
C GLY A 185 0.22 13.77 -10.35
N LYS A 186 0.90 14.74 -10.98
CA LYS A 186 2.37 14.89 -10.91
C LYS A 186 2.83 15.16 -9.47
N ASP A 187 2.15 16.05 -8.75
CA ASP A 187 2.46 16.34 -7.34
C ASP A 187 2.36 15.07 -6.48
N LEU A 188 1.31 14.26 -6.70
CA LEU A 188 1.13 13.01 -5.97
C LEU A 188 2.20 11.96 -6.32
N VAL A 189 2.59 11.85 -7.59
CA VAL A 189 3.69 10.99 -8.05
C VAL A 189 5.00 11.39 -7.39
N GLU A 190 5.30 12.69 -7.31
CA GLU A 190 6.48 13.19 -6.65
C GLU A 190 6.48 12.89 -5.14
N LEU A 191 5.31 12.97 -4.51
CA LEU A 191 5.15 12.56 -3.12
C LEU A 191 5.46 11.07 -2.93
N VAL A 192 4.93 10.19 -3.81
CA VAL A 192 5.24 8.75 -3.76
C VAL A 192 6.73 8.49 -3.95
N ARG A 193 7.40 9.25 -4.84
CA ARG A 193 8.86 9.18 -5.02
C ARG A 193 9.60 9.53 -3.73
N LYS A 194 9.24 10.62 -3.07
CA LYS A 194 9.82 11.01 -1.77
C LYS A 194 9.63 9.91 -0.71
N ILE A 195 8.48 9.24 -0.72
CA ILE A 195 8.19 8.13 0.21
C ILE A 195 9.08 6.91 -0.11
N ARG A 196 9.19 6.52 -1.38
CA ARG A 196 10.11 5.46 -1.83
C ARG A 196 11.52 5.71 -1.31
N ASP A 197 12.01 6.95 -1.44
CA ASP A 197 13.37 7.34 -1.05
C ASP A 197 13.62 7.22 0.47
N THR A 198 12.57 7.04 1.27
CA THR A 198 12.69 6.67 2.70
C THR A 198 12.94 5.17 2.93
N GLY A 199 12.95 4.35 1.88
CA GLY A 199 13.17 2.91 1.94
C GLY A 199 11.91 2.06 2.20
N VAL A 200 10.73 2.66 2.15
CA VAL A 200 9.46 1.93 2.26
C VAL A 200 9.25 1.12 0.98
N THR A 201 8.93 -0.17 1.13
CA THR A 201 8.54 -1.03 0.00
C THR A 201 7.14 -0.68 -0.47
N ILE A 202 6.93 -0.56 -1.77
CA ILE A 202 5.64 -0.12 -2.32
C ILE A 202 5.15 -1.13 -3.37
N VAL A 203 3.87 -1.49 -3.32
CA VAL A 203 3.15 -2.08 -4.45
C VAL A 203 2.09 -1.09 -4.87
N TRP A 204 2.13 -0.68 -6.12
CA TRP A 204 1.27 0.38 -6.63
C TRP A 204 0.42 -0.10 -7.80
N ILE A 205 -0.90 -0.12 -7.63
CA ILE A 205 -1.86 -0.35 -8.71
C ILE A 205 -2.21 1.00 -9.33
N GLU A 206 -2.00 1.13 -10.64
CA GLU A 206 -2.42 2.30 -11.41
C GLU A 206 -2.83 1.89 -12.81
N HIS A 207 -3.72 2.70 -13.41
CA HIS A 207 -4.07 2.61 -14.82
C HIS A 207 -3.39 3.71 -15.65
N VAL A 208 -2.85 4.72 -14.99
CA VAL A 208 -2.09 5.83 -15.60
C VAL A 208 -0.63 5.39 -15.74
N LEU A 209 -0.28 4.84 -16.91
CA LEU A 209 1.01 4.22 -17.16
C LEU A 209 2.20 5.15 -16.85
N HIS A 210 2.13 6.43 -17.29
CA HIS A 210 3.24 7.37 -17.08
C HIS A 210 3.47 7.69 -15.59
N ALA A 211 2.42 7.71 -14.76
CA ALA A 211 2.56 7.90 -13.32
C ALA A 211 3.32 6.73 -12.67
N LEU A 212 2.94 5.50 -13.06
CA LEU A 212 3.56 4.29 -12.55
C LEU A 212 5.03 4.19 -12.99
N MET A 213 5.31 4.41 -14.29
CA MET A 213 6.67 4.33 -14.86
C MET A 213 7.62 5.38 -14.30
N ALA A 214 7.11 6.48 -13.74
CA ALA A 214 7.93 7.50 -13.11
C ALA A 214 8.56 7.05 -11.79
N VAL A 215 8.02 6.00 -11.13
CA VAL A 215 8.43 5.58 -9.79
C VAL A 215 8.74 4.09 -9.70
N ALA A 216 8.04 3.24 -10.45
CA ALA A 216 8.20 1.79 -10.37
C ALA A 216 9.53 1.33 -10.97
N GLU A 217 10.21 0.42 -10.26
CA GLU A 217 11.44 -0.25 -10.73
C GLU A 217 11.11 -1.47 -11.57
N ARG A 218 9.98 -2.09 -11.29
CA ARG A 218 9.47 -3.27 -12.00
C ARG A 218 7.96 -3.18 -12.13
N VAL A 219 7.45 -3.67 -13.24
CA VAL A 219 6.02 -3.70 -13.52
C VAL A 219 5.55 -5.14 -13.74
N MET A 220 4.44 -5.48 -13.11
CA MET A 220 3.70 -6.71 -13.35
C MET A 220 2.40 -6.36 -14.08
N VAL A 221 2.11 -7.06 -15.16
CA VAL A 221 0.82 -6.93 -15.85
C VAL A 221 -0.08 -8.05 -15.37
N LEU A 222 -1.29 -7.71 -14.98
CA LEU A 222 -2.35 -8.65 -14.63
C LEU A 222 -3.47 -8.51 -15.66
N ASP A 223 -3.83 -9.61 -16.31
CA ASP A 223 -4.92 -9.63 -17.27
C ASP A 223 -5.75 -10.89 -17.08
N PHE A 224 -7.09 -10.74 -17.06
CA PHE A 224 -8.05 -11.84 -16.80
C PHE A 224 -7.65 -12.75 -15.62
N GLY A 225 -7.08 -12.18 -14.55
CA GLY A 225 -6.65 -12.94 -13.37
C GLY A 225 -5.34 -13.71 -13.51
N GLU A 226 -4.59 -13.50 -14.58
CA GLU A 226 -3.27 -14.11 -14.86
C GLU A 226 -2.18 -13.03 -14.90
N LYS A 227 -0.94 -13.46 -14.57
CA LYS A 227 0.25 -12.58 -14.62
C LYS A 227 0.91 -12.69 -15.99
#